data_8f5cda384524ee777db65040364d34eb
#
_entry.id   8f5cda384524ee777db65040364d34eb
#
_cell.length_a   1.000
_cell.length_b   1.000
_cell.length_c   1.000
_cell.angle_alpha   90.00
_cell.angle_beta   90.00
_cell.angle_gamma   90.00
#
_symmetry.space_group_name_H-M   'P 1'
#
loop_
_entity.id
_entity.type
_entity.pdbx_description
1 polymer ?
#
loop_
_entity_poly.entity_id
_entity_poly.type
_entity_poly.pdbx_seq_one_letter_code
_entity_poly.pdbx_strand_id
1 'polypeptide(L)'
;MSRPASSAWLLAWIVLLCLYSGALNIFTLLRFAYSVSHFSGNLLDIADDMLLRHTLEQGWRILSLVGFFTLGAFASGVLMREGRAGYRPLYGYLMLALGLLLWLWSRTGHEQAGFLYALTFTMGCQNGLHIQYRSNVVRTTHMTGNLTDFGVNLGYLAAGQREVGWKVWFSLLEIAGYVGGGALALLLYLRVGQASFEWFALAYAAGGLFYLAGGRRAVEVA
;
A
#
# COMPACT_ATOMS: atom_id res chain seq x y z
N MET A 1 24.55 8.03 -20.65
CA MET A 1 23.26 7.88 -19.95
C MET A 1 23.36 6.62 -19.10
N SER A 2 23.65 6.77 -17.82
CA SER A 2 23.69 5.66 -16.86
C SER A 2 22.29 5.03 -16.77
N ARG A 3 22.19 3.72 -16.99
CA ARG A 3 20.96 2.98 -16.75
C ARG A 3 20.59 3.17 -15.27
N PRO A 4 19.39 3.66 -14.93
CA PRO A 4 18.97 3.66 -13.56
C PRO A 4 19.03 2.22 -13.09
N ALA A 5 19.77 1.97 -12.01
CA ALA A 5 19.87 0.65 -11.43
C ALA A 5 18.44 0.21 -11.05
N SER A 6 17.85 -0.64 -11.89
CA SER A 6 16.67 -1.40 -11.53
C SER A 6 17.15 -2.47 -10.54
N SER A 7 17.44 -2.04 -9.31
CA SER A 7 18.00 -2.94 -8.35
C SER A 7 16.92 -3.96 -7.98
N ALA A 8 17.28 -5.23 -7.95
CA ALA A 8 16.43 -6.29 -7.41
C ALA A 8 15.89 -5.92 -6.02
N TRP A 9 16.65 -5.10 -5.29
CA TRP A 9 16.24 -4.51 -4.02
C TRP A 9 15.01 -3.61 -4.13
N LEU A 10 14.93 -2.70 -5.12
CA LEU A 10 13.75 -1.84 -5.31
C LEU A 10 12.52 -2.65 -5.66
N LEU A 11 12.67 -3.67 -6.51
CA LEU A 11 11.58 -4.59 -6.84
C LEU A 11 11.12 -5.36 -5.59
N ALA A 12 12.04 -5.90 -4.79
CA ALA A 12 11.71 -6.58 -3.55
C ALA A 12 10.96 -5.66 -2.57
N TRP A 13 11.37 -4.40 -2.48
CA TRP A 13 10.69 -3.42 -1.63
C TRP A 13 9.29 -3.08 -2.15
N ILE A 14 9.10 -2.93 -3.47
CA ILE A 14 7.76 -2.74 -4.07
C ILE A 14 6.85 -3.92 -3.76
N VAL A 15 7.32 -5.15 -3.95
CA VAL A 15 6.56 -6.37 -3.61
C VAL A 15 6.22 -6.40 -2.13
N LEU A 16 7.14 -6.01 -1.25
CA LEU A 16 6.92 -5.91 0.19
C LEU A 16 5.81 -4.88 0.51
N LEU A 17 5.79 -3.73 -0.15
CA LEU A 17 4.72 -2.75 0.00
C LEU A 17 3.36 -3.29 -0.47
N CYS A 18 3.32 -4.06 -1.55
CA CYS A 18 2.11 -4.75 -2.01
C CYS A 18 1.64 -5.79 -0.97
N LEU A 19 2.55 -6.56 -0.39
CA LEU A 19 2.26 -7.47 0.73
C LEU A 19 1.61 -6.74 1.91
N TYR A 20 2.19 -5.61 2.33
CA TYR A 20 1.63 -4.81 3.42
C TYR A 20 0.24 -4.24 3.08
N SER A 21 0.05 -3.80 1.83
CA SER A 21 -1.26 -3.31 1.39
C SER A 21 -2.33 -4.40 1.46
N GLY A 22 -2.05 -5.58 0.97
CA GLY A 22 -2.96 -6.72 1.04
C GLY A 22 -3.25 -7.16 2.48
N ALA A 23 -2.21 -7.25 3.31
CA ALA A 23 -2.32 -7.61 4.71
C ALA A 23 -3.20 -6.62 5.47
N LEU A 24 -2.97 -5.31 5.29
CA LEU A 24 -3.73 -4.28 5.99
C LEU A 24 -5.20 -4.26 5.58
N ASN A 25 -5.50 -4.46 4.29
CA ASN A 25 -6.88 -4.55 3.82
C ASN A 25 -7.63 -5.74 4.43
N ILE A 26 -7.00 -6.91 4.53
CA ILE A 26 -7.61 -8.07 5.21
C ILE A 26 -7.84 -7.78 6.69
N PHE A 27 -6.88 -7.21 7.41
CA PHE A 27 -7.07 -6.86 8.83
C PHE A 27 -8.23 -5.89 9.02
N THR A 28 -8.30 -4.83 8.24
CA THR A 28 -9.37 -3.83 8.36
C THR A 28 -10.73 -4.39 7.95
N LEU A 29 -10.76 -5.28 6.96
CA LEU A 29 -11.98 -5.97 6.56
C LEU A 29 -12.49 -6.91 7.66
N LEU A 30 -11.61 -7.71 8.26
CA LEU A 30 -11.97 -8.65 9.34
C LEU A 30 -12.40 -7.93 10.62
N ARG A 31 -11.78 -6.80 10.93
CA ARG A 31 -12.01 -6.08 12.19
C ARG A 31 -13.11 -5.05 12.12
N PHE A 32 -13.19 -4.31 11.02
CA PHE A 32 -14.06 -3.15 10.86
C PHE A 32 -15.07 -3.28 9.73
N ALA A 33 -14.99 -4.34 8.93
CA ALA A 33 -15.79 -4.54 7.70
C ALA A 33 -15.55 -3.47 6.62
N TYR A 34 -14.42 -2.75 6.67
CA TYR A 34 -14.05 -1.74 5.69
C TYR A 34 -12.68 -2.03 5.07
N SER A 35 -12.55 -1.78 3.78
CA SER A 35 -11.26 -1.70 3.10
C SER A 35 -10.69 -0.30 3.22
N VAL A 36 -9.38 -0.17 3.45
CA VAL A 36 -8.68 1.12 3.62
C VAL A 36 -7.95 1.60 2.36
N SER A 37 -8.14 0.92 1.24
CA SER A 37 -7.53 1.32 -0.05
C SER A 37 -8.38 1.05 -1.28
N HIS A 38 -9.55 0.42 -1.17
CA HIS A 38 -10.46 0.11 -2.28
C HIS A 38 -11.65 1.09 -2.31
N PHE A 39 -11.36 2.37 -2.52
CA PHE A 39 -12.37 3.42 -2.42
C PHE A 39 -13.31 3.54 -3.61
N SER A 40 -13.04 2.93 -4.76
CA SER A 40 -13.96 2.97 -5.90
C SER A 40 -15.32 2.35 -5.57
N GLY A 41 -15.35 1.23 -4.82
CA GLY A 41 -16.58 0.66 -4.29
C GLY A 41 -17.18 1.53 -3.19
N ASN A 42 -16.38 1.90 -2.20
CA ASN A 42 -16.82 2.71 -1.06
C ASN A 42 -17.44 4.06 -1.47
N LEU A 43 -16.96 4.69 -2.57
CA LEU A 43 -17.54 5.94 -3.08
C LEU A 43 -18.96 5.74 -3.64
N LEU A 44 -19.25 4.56 -4.24
CA LEU A 44 -20.60 4.22 -4.67
C LEU A 44 -21.49 3.91 -3.47
N ASP A 45 -20.96 3.25 -2.44
CA ASP A 45 -21.68 2.95 -1.20
C ASP A 45 -22.13 4.24 -0.48
N ILE A 46 -21.38 5.36 -0.58
CA ILE A 46 -21.83 6.65 -0.05
C ILE A 46 -23.18 7.05 -0.64
N ALA A 47 -23.32 6.92 -1.96
CA ALA A 47 -24.57 7.29 -2.64
C ALA A 47 -25.71 6.36 -2.24
N ASP A 48 -25.45 5.03 -2.19
CA ASP A 48 -26.43 4.02 -1.76
C ASP A 48 -26.90 4.27 -0.32
N ASP A 49 -25.96 4.43 0.61
CA ASP A 49 -26.24 4.62 2.02
C ASP A 49 -26.98 5.94 2.30
N MET A 50 -26.54 7.03 1.68
CA MET A 50 -27.12 8.36 1.93
C MET A 50 -28.46 8.58 1.23
N LEU A 51 -28.63 8.04 0.02
CA LEU A 51 -29.82 8.32 -0.82
C LEU A 51 -30.89 7.24 -0.77
N LEU A 52 -30.50 5.96 -0.66
CA LEU A 52 -31.43 4.85 -0.70
C LEU A 52 -31.71 4.25 0.67
N ARG A 53 -30.68 3.99 1.47
CA ARG A 53 -30.83 3.34 2.78
C ARG A 53 -31.05 4.31 3.91
N HIS A 54 -30.84 5.60 3.68
CA HIS A 54 -30.89 6.66 4.70
C HIS A 54 -30.00 6.39 5.92
N THR A 55 -28.88 5.67 5.71
CA THR A 55 -27.89 5.34 6.74
C THR A 55 -26.78 6.41 6.77
N LEU A 56 -27.13 7.62 7.16
CA LEU A 56 -26.22 8.76 7.18
C LEU A 56 -24.92 8.48 7.94
N GLU A 57 -24.98 7.71 9.01
CA GLU A 57 -23.80 7.38 9.81
C GLU A 57 -22.77 6.58 9.00
N GLN A 58 -23.20 5.60 8.20
CA GLN A 58 -22.31 4.80 7.36
C GLN A 58 -21.70 5.65 6.24
N GLY A 59 -22.50 6.46 5.58
CA GLY A 59 -22.04 7.40 4.55
C GLY A 59 -20.97 8.36 5.09
N TRP A 60 -21.19 8.95 6.27
CA TRP A 60 -20.20 9.81 6.93
C TRP A 60 -18.92 9.04 7.31
N ARG A 61 -19.04 7.79 7.74
CA ARG A 61 -17.88 6.94 8.06
C ARG A 61 -17.03 6.71 6.81
N ILE A 62 -17.65 6.33 5.69
CA ILE A 62 -16.93 6.12 4.42
C ILE A 62 -16.28 7.42 3.94
N LEU A 63 -17.00 8.54 4.00
CA LEU A 63 -16.46 9.85 3.64
C LEU A 63 -15.24 10.22 4.50
N SER A 64 -15.28 9.90 5.79
CA SER A 64 -14.15 10.09 6.70
C SER A 64 -12.95 9.22 6.29
N LEU A 65 -13.17 7.95 5.93
CA LEU A 65 -12.10 7.08 5.43
C LEU A 65 -11.45 7.66 4.17
N VAL A 66 -12.25 8.11 3.19
CA VAL A 66 -11.74 8.79 1.99
C VAL A 66 -10.93 10.04 2.37
N GLY A 67 -11.43 10.83 3.32
CA GLY A 67 -10.74 12.02 3.83
C GLY A 67 -9.39 11.69 4.46
N PHE A 68 -9.32 10.71 5.35
CA PHE A 68 -8.07 10.30 6.00
C PHE A 68 -7.07 9.67 5.02
N PHE A 69 -7.53 8.89 4.05
CA PHE A 69 -6.66 8.40 2.98
C PHE A 69 -6.07 9.55 2.15
N THR A 70 -6.93 10.48 1.74
CA THR A 70 -6.50 11.66 0.97
C THR A 70 -5.52 12.52 1.77
N LEU A 71 -5.76 12.70 3.07
CA LEU A 71 -4.87 13.42 3.96
C LEU A 71 -3.51 12.72 4.09
N GLY A 72 -3.49 11.39 4.17
CA GLY A 72 -2.24 10.62 4.15
C GLY A 72 -1.46 10.79 2.85
N ALA A 73 -2.14 10.71 1.71
CA ALA A 73 -1.53 10.95 0.41
C ALA A 73 -1.02 12.40 0.26
N PHE A 74 -1.79 13.38 0.76
CA PHE A 74 -1.37 14.78 0.83
C PHE A 74 -0.10 14.95 1.69
N ALA A 75 -0.07 14.35 2.88
CA ALA A 75 1.11 14.40 3.75
C ALA A 75 2.35 13.84 3.05
N SER A 76 2.22 12.71 2.35
CA SER A 76 3.32 12.18 1.52
C SER A 76 3.72 13.13 0.41
N GLY A 77 2.78 13.76 -0.28
CA GLY A 77 3.05 14.74 -1.31
C GLY A 77 3.86 15.93 -0.79
N VAL A 78 3.46 16.47 0.37
CA VAL A 78 4.19 17.58 1.03
C VAL A 78 5.59 17.16 1.44
N LEU A 79 5.74 15.98 2.06
CA LEU A 79 7.01 15.46 2.56
C LEU A 79 7.97 15.09 1.43
N MET A 80 7.43 14.54 0.34
CA MET A 80 8.27 13.93 -0.70
C MET A 80 8.65 14.91 -1.82
N ARG A 81 7.96 16.01 -2.00
CA ARG A 81 8.11 17.03 -3.08
C ARG A 81 8.60 16.44 -4.39
N GLU A 82 7.93 16.72 -5.49
CA GLU A 82 8.32 16.21 -6.81
C GLU A 82 9.76 16.60 -7.20
N GLY A 83 10.45 15.76 -7.95
CA GLY A 83 11.56 16.21 -8.76
C GLY A 83 12.87 15.45 -8.70
N ARG A 84 13.03 14.36 -7.92
CA ARG A 84 14.28 13.58 -8.00
C ARG A 84 13.98 12.07 -7.99
N ALA A 85 14.31 11.42 -9.10
CA ALA A 85 14.43 9.96 -9.14
C ALA A 85 15.60 9.55 -8.24
N GLY A 86 15.44 8.50 -7.43
CA GLY A 86 16.51 7.96 -6.62
C GLY A 86 16.09 7.57 -5.20
N TYR A 87 17.08 7.15 -4.43
CA TYR A 87 16.90 6.78 -3.04
C TYR A 87 16.49 7.98 -2.18
N ARG A 88 15.39 7.80 -1.45
CA ARG A 88 14.89 8.81 -0.51
C ARG A 88 14.74 8.19 0.89
N PRO A 89 15.68 8.43 1.80
CA PRO A 89 15.64 7.84 3.14
C PRO A 89 14.33 8.16 3.88
N LEU A 90 13.67 9.26 3.53
CA LEU A 90 12.39 9.67 4.11
C LEU A 90 11.30 8.60 3.95
N TYR A 91 11.31 7.79 2.88
CA TYR A 91 10.38 6.67 2.71
C TYR A 91 10.53 5.64 3.84
N GLY A 92 11.77 5.27 4.16
CA GLY A 92 12.04 4.34 5.25
C GLY A 92 11.71 4.91 6.62
N TYR A 93 12.05 6.17 6.86
CA TYR A 93 11.69 6.83 8.12
C TYR A 93 10.18 6.97 8.31
N LEU A 94 9.43 7.29 7.24
CA LEU A 94 7.98 7.37 7.29
C LEU A 94 7.35 6.01 7.63
N MET A 95 7.79 4.93 6.97
CA MET A 95 7.30 3.58 7.26
C MET A 95 7.64 3.15 8.69
N LEU A 96 8.87 3.42 9.14
CA LEU A 96 9.31 3.12 10.50
C LEU A 96 8.44 3.85 11.52
N ALA A 97 8.25 5.16 11.35
CA ALA A 97 7.46 5.99 12.26
C ALA A 97 5.99 5.53 12.30
N LEU A 98 5.36 5.33 11.13
CA LEU A 98 3.97 4.87 11.05
C LEU A 98 3.80 3.47 11.66
N GLY A 99 4.72 2.54 11.38
CA GLY A 99 4.68 1.20 11.95
C GLY A 99 4.79 1.20 13.48
N LEU A 100 5.72 1.99 14.02
CA LEU A 100 5.87 2.13 15.48
C LEU A 100 4.66 2.82 16.13
N LEU A 101 4.10 3.85 15.51
CA LEU A 101 2.90 4.52 16.01
C LEU A 101 1.69 3.57 16.00
N LEU A 102 1.50 2.80 14.94
CA LEU A 102 0.44 1.78 14.87
C LEU A 102 0.63 0.69 15.92
N TRP A 103 1.88 0.24 16.14
CA TRP A 103 2.18 -0.74 17.18
C TRP A 103 1.88 -0.19 18.58
N LEU A 104 2.32 1.03 18.89
CA LEU A 104 2.01 1.67 20.18
C LEU A 104 0.50 1.81 20.38
N TRP A 105 -0.22 2.24 19.34
CA TRP A 105 -1.67 2.39 19.44
C TRP A 105 -2.36 1.04 19.62
N SER A 106 -1.89 -0.01 18.96
CA SER A 106 -2.45 -1.35 19.12
C SER A 106 -2.37 -1.87 20.56
N ARG A 107 -1.40 -1.35 21.36
CA ARG A 107 -1.24 -1.67 22.79
C ARG A 107 -2.21 -0.92 23.71
N THR A 108 -2.76 0.20 23.28
CA THR A 108 -3.60 1.07 24.13
C THR A 108 -5.10 0.85 23.96
N GLY A 109 -5.52 -0.02 23.05
CA GLY A 109 -6.93 -0.29 22.79
C GLY A 109 -7.37 0.07 21.37
N HIS A 110 -7.31 -0.91 20.51
CA HIS A 110 -7.54 -0.83 19.08
C HIS A 110 -9.00 -0.98 18.64
N GLU A 111 -9.94 -0.90 19.57
CA GLU A 111 -11.38 -1.05 19.25
C GLU A 111 -12.03 0.21 18.71
N GLN A 112 -11.32 1.32 18.71
CA GLN A 112 -11.88 2.62 18.40
C GLN A 112 -11.85 2.95 16.90
N ALA A 113 -12.88 3.66 16.43
CA ALA A 113 -12.94 4.18 15.06
C ALA A 113 -11.69 4.99 14.67
N GLY A 114 -11.07 5.69 15.63
CA GLY A 114 -9.83 6.42 15.41
C GLY A 114 -8.68 5.55 14.93
N PHE A 115 -8.63 4.28 15.35
CA PHE A 115 -7.60 3.36 14.88
C PHE A 115 -7.79 3.01 13.39
N LEU A 116 -9.02 2.78 12.94
CA LEU A 116 -9.32 2.57 11.52
C LEU A 116 -8.90 3.79 10.67
N TYR A 117 -9.14 5.00 11.16
CA TYR A 117 -8.71 6.22 10.46
C TYR A 117 -7.18 6.35 10.39
N ALA A 118 -6.46 5.97 11.44
CA ALA A 118 -5.00 5.94 11.42
C ALA A 118 -4.44 4.92 10.41
N LEU A 119 -5.07 3.73 10.30
CA LEU A 119 -4.72 2.73 9.29
C LEU A 119 -4.96 3.25 7.88
N THR A 120 -6.10 3.92 7.69
CA THR A 120 -6.47 4.52 6.41
C THR A 120 -5.51 5.64 6.01
N PHE A 121 -5.15 6.51 6.96
CA PHE A 121 -4.11 7.53 6.77
C PHE A 121 -2.76 6.91 6.38
N THR A 122 -2.34 5.86 7.09
CA THR A 122 -1.10 5.13 6.79
C THR A 122 -1.10 4.57 5.36
N MET A 123 -2.23 4.00 4.93
CA MET A 123 -2.39 3.51 3.55
C MET A 123 -2.32 4.66 2.53
N GLY A 124 -2.94 5.80 2.85
CA GLY A 124 -2.82 7.01 2.05
C GLY A 124 -1.36 7.49 1.93
N CYS A 125 -0.63 7.52 3.05
CA CYS A 125 0.80 7.84 3.06
C CYS A 125 1.59 6.89 2.16
N GLN A 126 1.41 5.59 2.31
CA GLN A 126 2.12 4.60 1.50
C GLN A 126 1.80 4.75 0.01
N ASN A 127 0.55 4.94 -0.34
CA ASN A 127 0.13 5.09 -1.73
C ASN A 127 0.56 6.43 -2.33
N GLY A 128 0.77 7.44 -1.50
CA GLY A 128 1.31 8.75 -1.85
C GLY A 128 2.82 8.75 -2.09
N LEU A 129 3.55 7.66 -1.75
CA LEU A 129 4.97 7.55 -2.06
C LEU A 129 5.16 7.58 -3.59
N HIS A 130 6.01 8.50 -4.06
CA HIS A 130 6.32 8.62 -5.48
C HIS A 130 7.41 7.62 -5.88
N ILE A 131 7.02 6.35 -6.00
CA ILE A 131 7.92 5.27 -6.37
C ILE A 131 7.93 5.14 -7.89
N GLN A 132 9.11 5.10 -8.49
CA GLN A 132 9.28 4.85 -9.92
C GLN A 132 10.12 3.60 -10.13
N TYR A 133 9.62 2.69 -10.96
CA TYR A 133 10.36 1.52 -11.41
C TYR A 133 10.38 1.48 -12.94
N ARG A 134 11.58 1.57 -13.54
CA ARG A 134 11.76 1.63 -15.01
C ARG A 134 10.86 2.68 -15.68
N SER A 135 10.78 3.88 -15.10
CA SER A 135 9.94 5.01 -15.56
C SER A 135 8.43 4.81 -15.37
N ASN A 136 7.95 3.72 -14.81
CA ASN A 136 6.56 3.57 -14.41
C ASN A 136 6.35 4.05 -12.96
N VAL A 137 5.29 4.83 -12.74
CA VAL A 137 4.86 5.18 -11.38
C VAL A 137 4.15 3.97 -10.77
N VAL A 138 4.62 3.55 -9.59
CA VAL A 138 4.10 2.39 -8.87
C VAL A 138 3.08 2.83 -7.83
N ARG A 139 1.93 2.15 -7.81
CA ARG A 139 0.88 2.32 -6.81
C ARG A 139 0.53 0.97 -6.20
N THR A 140 1.01 0.71 -5.02
CA THR A 140 0.97 -0.62 -4.39
C THR A 140 -0.42 -1.10 -3.96
N THR A 141 -1.45 -0.24 -4.08
CA THR A 141 -2.85 -0.56 -3.75
C THR A 141 -3.79 -0.55 -4.96
N HIS A 142 -3.32 -0.12 -6.14
CA HIS A 142 -4.16 0.03 -7.34
C HIS A 142 -4.35 -1.29 -8.10
N MET A 143 -4.91 -2.31 -7.45
CA MET A 143 -5.00 -3.65 -8.03
C MET A 143 -5.83 -3.71 -9.31
N THR A 144 -6.92 -2.94 -9.43
CA THR A 144 -7.69 -2.85 -10.69
C THR A 144 -6.85 -2.29 -11.83
N GLY A 145 -6.04 -1.25 -11.57
CA GLY A 145 -5.09 -0.71 -12.53
C GLY A 145 -4.04 -1.75 -12.93
N ASN A 146 -3.45 -2.43 -11.96
CA ASN A 146 -2.43 -3.47 -12.20
C ASN A 146 -3.00 -4.65 -13.00
N LEU A 147 -4.26 -5.04 -12.77
CA LEU A 147 -4.95 -6.07 -13.58
C LEU A 147 -5.19 -5.59 -15.01
N THR A 148 -5.56 -4.33 -15.19
CA THR A 148 -5.73 -3.72 -16.53
C THR A 148 -4.39 -3.69 -17.26
N ASP A 149 -3.33 -3.20 -16.60
CA ASP A 149 -1.98 -3.15 -17.17
C ASP A 149 -1.44 -4.53 -17.51
N PHE A 150 -1.69 -5.53 -16.66
CA PHE A 150 -1.36 -6.92 -16.93
C PHE A 150 -2.03 -7.40 -18.23
N GLY A 151 -3.36 -7.22 -18.34
CA GLY A 151 -4.12 -7.64 -19.52
C GLY A 151 -3.69 -6.95 -20.80
N VAL A 152 -3.52 -5.62 -20.76
CA VAL A 152 -3.08 -4.82 -21.92
C VAL A 152 -1.67 -5.24 -22.37
N ASN A 153 -0.72 -5.35 -21.44
CA ASN A 153 0.66 -5.72 -21.79
C ASN A 153 0.76 -7.19 -22.26
N LEU A 154 -0.09 -8.08 -21.73
CA LEU A 154 -0.19 -9.45 -22.23
C LEU A 154 -0.70 -9.48 -23.68
N GLY A 155 -1.69 -8.64 -24.02
CA GLY A 155 -2.16 -8.44 -25.38
C GLY A 155 -1.07 -7.94 -26.32
N TYR A 156 -0.29 -6.92 -25.89
CA TYR A 156 0.86 -6.42 -26.68
C TYR A 156 1.93 -7.49 -26.87
N LEU A 157 2.21 -8.29 -25.85
CA LEU A 157 3.16 -9.40 -25.94
C LEU A 157 2.69 -10.46 -26.94
N ALA A 158 1.40 -10.81 -26.92
CA ALA A 158 0.77 -11.71 -27.89
C ALA A 158 0.80 -11.16 -29.33
N ALA A 159 0.73 -9.83 -29.48
CA ALA A 159 0.87 -9.14 -30.76
C ALA A 159 2.34 -9.00 -31.21
N GLY A 160 3.30 -9.60 -30.51
CA GLY A 160 4.71 -9.65 -30.90
C GLY A 160 5.60 -8.56 -30.31
N GLN A 161 5.09 -7.68 -29.47
CA GLN A 161 5.87 -6.62 -28.78
C GLN A 161 6.61 -7.19 -27.57
N ARG A 162 7.75 -7.83 -27.79
CA ARG A 162 8.51 -8.55 -26.74
C ARG A 162 9.09 -7.64 -25.66
N GLU A 163 9.33 -6.38 -25.97
CA GLU A 163 9.85 -5.37 -25.04
C GLU A 163 8.95 -5.08 -23.84
N VAL A 164 7.64 -5.37 -23.93
CA VAL A 164 6.70 -5.19 -22.82
C VAL A 164 6.65 -6.39 -21.86
N GLY A 165 7.33 -7.47 -22.13
CA GLY A 165 7.29 -8.69 -21.33
C GLY A 165 7.63 -8.46 -19.85
N TRP A 166 8.55 -7.55 -19.55
CA TRP A 166 8.87 -7.19 -18.17
C TRP A 166 7.71 -6.52 -17.43
N LYS A 167 6.81 -5.79 -18.12
CA LYS A 167 5.64 -5.16 -17.52
C LYS A 167 4.60 -6.20 -17.11
N VAL A 168 4.44 -7.25 -17.92
CA VAL A 168 3.57 -8.39 -17.59
C VAL A 168 4.00 -9.03 -16.28
N TRP A 169 5.30 -9.35 -16.15
CA TRP A 169 5.85 -9.93 -14.93
C TRP A 169 5.78 -8.97 -13.74
N PHE A 170 6.01 -7.69 -13.96
CA PHE A 170 5.94 -6.69 -12.91
C PHE A 170 4.54 -6.57 -12.32
N SER A 171 3.50 -6.40 -13.16
CA SER A 171 2.10 -6.37 -12.70
C SER A 171 1.70 -7.67 -12.00
N LEU A 172 2.14 -8.82 -12.50
CA LEU A 172 1.88 -10.11 -11.86
C LEU A 172 2.50 -10.19 -10.46
N LEU A 173 3.72 -9.70 -10.28
CA LEU A 173 4.40 -9.65 -8.97
C LEU A 173 3.68 -8.73 -7.99
N GLU A 174 3.18 -7.56 -8.44
CA GLU A 174 2.41 -6.65 -7.60
C GLU A 174 1.10 -7.31 -7.14
N ILE A 175 0.36 -7.93 -8.07
CA ILE A 175 -0.89 -8.64 -7.76
C ILE A 175 -0.63 -9.82 -6.82
N ALA A 176 0.38 -10.64 -7.12
CA ALA A 176 0.75 -11.79 -6.29
C ALA A 176 1.21 -11.35 -4.89
N GLY A 177 1.99 -10.27 -4.81
CA GLY A 177 2.38 -9.66 -3.54
C GLY A 177 1.17 -9.23 -2.71
N TYR A 178 0.23 -8.53 -3.32
CA TYR A 178 -0.99 -8.07 -2.64
C TYR A 178 -1.85 -9.25 -2.14
N VAL A 179 -2.14 -10.22 -3.01
CA VAL A 179 -2.93 -11.41 -2.64
C VAL A 179 -2.20 -12.25 -1.59
N GLY A 180 -0.89 -12.44 -1.76
CA GLY A 180 -0.04 -13.17 -0.81
C GLY A 180 0.00 -12.51 0.56
N GLY A 181 0.06 -11.18 0.61
CA GLY A 181 -0.01 -10.40 1.85
C GLY A 181 -1.33 -10.59 2.58
N GLY A 182 -2.44 -10.51 1.84
CA GLY A 182 -3.77 -10.79 2.39
C GLY A 182 -3.90 -12.21 2.94
N ALA A 183 -3.42 -13.21 2.19
CA ALA A 183 -3.44 -14.61 2.63
C ALA A 183 -2.59 -14.83 3.90
N LEU A 184 -1.38 -14.29 3.95
CA LEU A 184 -0.51 -14.38 5.13
C LEU A 184 -1.14 -13.70 6.36
N ALA A 185 -1.75 -12.54 6.19
CA ALA A 185 -2.42 -11.83 7.27
C ALA A 185 -3.62 -12.61 7.80
N LEU A 186 -4.43 -13.21 6.91
CA LEU A 186 -5.55 -14.07 7.29
C LEU A 186 -5.07 -15.29 8.07
N LEU A 187 -4.05 -15.98 7.57
CA LEU A 187 -3.48 -17.17 8.24
C LEU A 187 -2.93 -16.80 9.63
N LEU A 188 -2.27 -15.67 9.76
CA LEU A 188 -1.78 -15.17 11.03
C LEU A 188 -2.93 -14.84 11.98
N TYR A 189 -3.96 -14.15 11.47
CA TYR A 189 -5.16 -13.83 12.25
C TYR A 189 -5.88 -15.10 12.78
N LEU A 190 -6.00 -16.13 11.95
CA LEU A 190 -6.60 -17.41 12.35
C LEU A 190 -5.78 -18.13 13.44
N ARG A 191 -4.47 -17.90 13.53
CA ARG A 191 -3.59 -18.53 14.53
C ARG A 191 -3.51 -17.77 15.83
N VAL A 192 -3.40 -16.45 15.80
CA VAL A 192 -3.11 -15.62 16.98
C VAL A 192 -4.16 -14.52 17.23
N GLY A 193 -5.23 -14.49 16.45
CA GLY A 193 -6.31 -13.53 16.59
C GLY A 193 -5.84 -12.09 16.41
N GLN A 194 -6.31 -11.21 17.29
CA GLN A 194 -6.03 -9.76 17.20
C GLN A 194 -4.55 -9.40 17.41
N ALA A 195 -3.77 -10.24 18.10
CA ALA A 195 -2.33 -10.02 18.25
C ALA A 195 -1.58 -10.03 16.91
N SER A 196 -2.18 -10.61 15.86
CA SER A 196 -1.64 -10.57 14.50
C SER A 196 -1.36 -9.16 14.00
N PHE A 197 -2.15 -8.18 14.46
CA PHE A 197 -1.98 -6.79 14.08
C PHE A 197 -0.69 -6.17 14.64
N GLU A 198 -0.31 -6.53 15.86
CA GLU A 198 0.96 -6.07 16.46
C GLU A 198 2.16 -6.56 15.63
N TRP A 199 2.12 -7.82 15.20
CA TRP A 199 3.14 -8.39 14.30
C TRP A 199 3.18 -7.69 12.96
N PHE A 200 2.01 -7.35 12.39
CA PHE A 200 1.94 -6.57 11.17
C PHE A 200 2.57 -5.20 11.33
N ALA A 201 2.23 -4.46 12.39
CA ALA A 201 2.75 -3.12 12.63
C ALA A 201 4.29 -3.12 12.79
N LEU A 202 4.83 -4.11 13.52
CA LEU A 202 6.29 -4.31 13.66
C LEU A 202 6.93 -4.70 12.32
N ALA A 203 6.29 -5.57 11.53
CA ALA A 203 6.79 -5.94 10.20
C ALA A 203 6.79 -4.73 9.26
N TYR A 204 5.77 -3.85 9.34
CA TYR A 204 5.72 -2.61 8.57
C TYR A 204 6.88 -1.66 8.96
N ALA A 205 7.16 -1.50 10.26
CA ALA A 205 8.31 -0.74 10.73
C ALA A 205 9.64 -1.36 10.27
N ALA A 206 9.77 -2.69 10.32
CA ALA A 206 10.94 -3.41 9.81
C ALA A 206 11.14 -3.23 8.29
N GLY A 207 10.06 -3.10 7.52
CA GLY A 207 10.11 -2.72 6.10
C GLY A 207 10.76 -1.35 5.88
N GLY A 208 10.50 -0.40 6.76
CA GLY A 208 11.19 0.89 6.77
C GLY A 208 12.69 0.75 7.00
N LEU A 209 13.11 -0.09 7.96
CA LEU A 209 14.54 -0.39 8.22
C LEU A 209 15.19 -1.11 7.04
N PHE A 210 14.49 -2.07 6.45
CA PHE A 210 14.96 -2.76 5.24
C PHE A 210 15.23 -1.76 4.10
N TYR A 211 14.31 -0.80 3.90
CA TYR A 211 14.50 0.25 2.90
C TYR A 211 15.73 1.12 3.21
N LEU A 212 15.91 1.54 4.45
CA LEU A 212 17.05 2.38 4.86
C LEU A 212 18.39 1.66 4.71
N ALA A 213 18.44 0.37 5.05
CA ALA A 213 19.66 -0.43 4.95
C ALA A 213 20.04 -0.75 3.50
N GLY A 214 19.06 -1.10 2.66
CA GLY A 214 19.29 -1.46 1.26
C GLY A 214 19.55 -0.27 0.34
N GLY A 215 18.83 0.83 0.57
CA GLY A 215 18.93 2.01 -0.28
C GLY A 215 20.27 2.74 -0.20
N ARG A 216 20.94 2.73 0.95
CA ARG A 216 22.29 3.27 1.08
C ARG A 216 23.28 2.54 0.17
N ARG A 217 23.22 1.21 0.15
CA ARG A 217 24.09 0.38 -0.71
C ARG A 217 23.82 0.57 -2.21
N ALA A 218 22.58 0.81 -2.59
CA ALA A 218 22.21 1.02 -3.99
C ALA A 218 22.73 2.35 -4.57
N VAL A 219 22.93 3.37 -3.71
CA VAL A 219 23.52 4.67 -4.10
C VAL A 219 25.05 4.62 -4.15
N GLU A 220 25.69 3.82 -3.30
CA GLU A 220 27.15 3.67 -3.27
C GLU A 220 27.69 2.86 -4.46
N VAL A 221 26.84 2.11 -5.16
CA VAL A 221 27.21 1.24 -6.31
C VAL A 221 26.82 1.86 -7.67
N ALA A 222 26.12 2.99 -7.68
CA ALA A 222 25.68 3.71 -8.88
C ALA A 222 26.54 4.94 -9.14
#